data_721dfc679ef3e59910d9d94e740beb09
#
_entry.id   721dfc679ef3e59910d9d94e740beb09
#
_cell.length_a   1.000
_cell.length_b   1.000
_cell.length_c   1.000
_cell.angle_alpha   90.00
_cell.angle_beta   90.00
_cell.angle_gamma   90.00
#
_symmetry.space_group_name_H-M   'P 1'
#
loop_
_entity.id
_entity.type
_entity.pdbx_description
1 polymer ?
#
loop_
_entity_poly.entity_id
_entity_poly.type
_entity_poly.pdbx_seq_one_letter_code
_entity_poly.pdbx_strand_id
1 'polypeptide(L)' 'GDMDKLMQDCFRQMRRLRLEKEYEKHRLLADEYERSADERFLSELMESQRIKNEIKKLYGNQNK' A
#
# COMPACT_ATOMS: atom_id res chain seq x y z
N GLY A 1 13.50 -25.85 -1.23
CA GLY A 1 14.85 -25.51 -1.64
C GLY A 1 15.12 -24.02 -1.68
N ASP A 2 16.34 -23.69 -2.00
CA ASP A 2 16.77 -22.29 -2.03
C ASP A 2 16.07 -21.50 -3.12
N MET A 3 15.70 -22.18 -4.22
CA MET A 3 15.00 -21.52 -5.32
C MET A 3 13.58 -21.10 -4.92
N ASP A 4 12.91 -21.93 -4.14
CA ASP A 4 11.58 -21.61 -3.68
C ASP A 4 11.60 -20.37 -2.78
N LYS A 5 12.61 -20.27 -1.94
CA LYS A 5 12.77 -19.14 -1.04
C LYS A 5 13.02 -17.85 -1.82
N LEU A 6 13.87 -17.94 -2.85
CA LEU A 6 14.13 -16.79 -3.70
C LEU A 6 12.88 -16.33 -4.44
N MET A 7 12.10 -17.28 -4.94
CA MET A 7 10.85 -16.94 -5.61
C MET A 7 9.87 -16.27 -4.67
N GLN A 8 9.75 -16.77 -3.45
CA GLN A 8 8.86 -16.16 -2.46
C GLN A 8 9.29 -14.75 -2.11
N ASP A 9 10.59 -14.52 -1.99
CA ASP A 9 11.12 -13.19 -1.70
C ASP A 9 10.83 -12.23 -2.86
N CYS A 10 10.98 -12.70 -4.09
CA CYS A 10 10.66 -11.92 -5.27
C CYS A 10 9.19 -11.51 -5.30
N PHE A 11 8.30 -12.47 -5.08
CA PHE A 11 6.87 -12.18 -5.06
C PHE A 11 6.51 -11.20 -3.95
N ARG A 12 7.13 -11.34 -2.79
CA ARG A 12 6.89 -10.43 -1.68
C ARG A 12 7.31 -9.02 -2.02
N GLN A 13 8.46 -8.85 -2.65
CA GLN A 13 8.94 -7.53 -3.06
C GLN A 13 8.07 -6.92 -4.13
N MET A 14 7.64 -7.71 -5.10
CA MET A 14 6.74 -7.23 -6.14
C MET A 14 5.41 -6.77 -5.55
N ARG A 15 4.88 -7.53 -4.61
CA ARG A 15 3.63 -7.17 -3.94
C ARG A 15 3.79 -5.87 -3.16
N ARG A 16 4.92 -5.70 -2.47
CA ARG A 16 5.19 -4.49 -1.71
C ARG A 16 5.25 -3.26 -2.63
N LEU A 17 5.98 -3.37 -3.73
CA LEU A 17 6.09 -2.27 -4.68
C LEU A 17 4.74 -1.89 -5.26
N ARG A 18 3.92 -2.89 -5.54
CA ARG A 18 2.57 -2.67 -6.05
C ARG A 18 1.72 -1.91 -5.04
N LEU A 19 1.77 -2.34 -3.78
CA LEU A 19 1.02 -1.68 -2.72
C LEU A 19 1.50 -0.25 -2.50
N GLU A 20 2.79 -0.03 -2.55
CA GLU A 20 3.34 1.31 -2.39
C GLU A 20 2.88 2.24 -3.52
N LYS A 21 2.83 1.74 -4.74
CA LYS A 21 2.34 2.53 -5.87
C LYS A 21 0.86 2.84 -5.73
N GLU A 22 0.08 1.89 -5.28
CA GLU A 22 -1.35 2.11 -5.05
C GLU A 22 -1.57 3.11 -3.92
N TYR A 23 -0.79 3.03 -2.87
CA TYR A 23 -0.87 3.96 -1.76
C TYR A 23 -0.61 5.39 -2.25
N GLU A 24 0.46 5.59 -3.02
CA GLU A 24 0.77 6.90 -3.58
C GLU A 24 -0.35 7.43 -4.45
N LYS A 25 -0.89 6.57 -5.30
CA LYS A 25 -1.97 6.95 -6.18
C LYS A 25 -3.18 7.46 -5.40
N HIS A 26 -3.59 6.73 -4.38
CA HIS A 26 -4.74 7.12 -3.57
C HIS A 26 -4.45 8.37 -2.75
N ARG A 27 -3.21 8.54 -2.30
CA ARG A 27 -2.81 9.76 -1.60
C ARG A 27 -2.93 10.99 -2.49
N LEU A 28 -2.46 10.87 -3.73
CA LEU A 28 -2.55 11.97 -4.68
C LEU A 28 -4.00 12.33 -5.01
N LEU A 29 -4.83 11.31 -5.18
CA LEU A 29 -6.26 11.52 -5.41
C LEU A 29 -6.92 12.18 -4.21
N ALA A 30 -6.56 11.75 -3.01
CA ALA A 30 -7.09 12.34 -1.79
C ALA A 30 -6.73 13.82 -1.70
N ASP A 31 -5.49 14.17 -2.03
CA ASP A 31 -5.08 15.57 -2.04
C ASP A 31 -5.89 16.41 -3.03
N GLU A 32 -6.12 15.87 -4.22
CA GLU A 32 -6.93 16.55 -5.23
C GLU A 32 -8.37 16.73 -4.75
N TYR A 33 -8.96 15.70 -4.18
CA TYR A 33 -10.34 15.75 -3.72
C TYR A 33 -10.48 16.70 -2.53
N GLU A 34 -9.46 16.76 -1.67
CA GLU A 34 -9.47 17.71 -0.57
C GLU A 34 -9.48 19.14 -1.06
N ARG A 35 -8.66 19.44 -2.08
CA ARG A 35 -8.60 20.79 -2.65
C ARG A 35 -9.91 21.23 -3.27
N SER A 36 -10.63 20.29 -3.89
CA SER A 36 -11.90 20.58 -4.51
C SER A 36 -13.10 20.36 -3.61
N ALA A 37 -12.87 20.06 -2.33
CA ALA A 37 -13.92 19.76 -1.36
C ALA A 37 -14.85 18.65 -1.83
N ASP A 38 -14.30 17.64 -2.44
CA ASP A 38 -15.04 16.51 -2.99
C ASP A 38 -15.26 15.46 -1.90
N GLU A 39 -16.45 14.88 -1.89
CA GLU A 39 -16.78 13.83 -0.93
C GLU A 39 -15.90 12.58 -1.07
N ARG A 40 -15.37 12.35 -2.27
CA ARG A 40 -14.49 11.22 -2.53
C ARG A 40 -13.19 11.29 -1.74
N PHE A 41 -12.88 12.44 -1.18
CA PHE A 41 -11.70 12.59 -0.31
C PHE A 41 -11.69 11.56 0.81
N LEU A 42 -12.80 11.39 1.49
CA LEU A 42 -12.88 10.43 2.60
C LEU A 42 -12.68 9.00 2.13
N SER A 43 -13.28 8.64 1.00
CA SER A 43 -13.12 7.31 0.42
C SER A 43 -11.67 7.01 0.09
N GLU A 44 -11.01 7.96 -0.56
CA GLU A 44 -9.61 7.77 -0.94
C GLU A 44 -8.70 7.73 0.27
N LEU A 45 -9.00 8.52 1.27
CA LEU A 45 -8.24 8.51 2.52
C LEU A 45 -8.35 7.15 3.20
N MET A 46 -9.55 6.59 3.26
CA MET A 46 -9.77 5.27 3.85
C MET A 46 -9.04 4.18 3.07
N GLU A 47 -9.07 4.24 1.74
CA GLU A 47 -8.36 3.29 0.92
C GLU A 47 -6.85 3.36 1.14
N SER A 48 -6.30 4.58 1.23
CA SER A 48 -4.87 4.73 1.48
C SER A 48 -4.48 4.18 2.85
N GLN A 49 -5.33 4.35 3.86
CA GLN A 49 -5.09 3.78 5.19
C GLN A 49 -5.09 2.26 5.14
N ARG A 50 -6.03 1.68 4.40
CA ARG A 50 -6.10 0.23 4.26
C ARG A 50 -4.84 -0.32 3.60
N ILE A 51 -4.39 0.34 2.54
CA ILE A 51 -3.18 -0.07 1.83
C ILE A 51 -1.96 0.08 2.73
N LYS A 52 -1.89 1.15 3.50
CA LYS A 52 -0.82 1.36 4.46
C LYS A 52 -0.77 0.24 5.49
N ASN A 53 -1.94 -0.21 5.96
CA ASN A 53 -2.01 -1.32 6.90
C ASN A 53 -1.53 -2.62 6.27
N GLU A 54 -1.84 -2.84 5.00
CA GLU A 54 -1.35 -4.00 4.28
C GLU A 54 0.17 -3.99 4.15
N ILE A 55 0.73 -2.82 3.86
CA ILE A 55 2.18 -2.67 3.79
C ILE A 55 2.81 -2.97 5.15
N LYS A 56 2.21 -2.46 6.22
CA LYS A 56 2.70 -2.73 7.58
C LYS A 56 2.70 -4.22 7.90
N LYS A 57 1.71 -4.94 7.42
CA LYS A 57 1.65 -6.39 7.64
C LYS A 57 2.81 -7.10 6.98
N LEU A 58 3.26 -6.63 5.83
CA LEU A 58 4.39 -7.23 5.14
C LEU A 58 5.70 -7.04 5.93
N TYR A 59 5.81 -5.94 6.65
CA TYR A 59 6.99 -5.67 7.49
C TYR A 59 6.78 -6.08 8.94
N GLY A 60 5.53 -6.16 9.36
CA GLY A 60 5.17 -6.18 10.76
C GLY A 60 5.66 -7.37 11.55
N ASN A 61 5.82 -8.51 10.91
CA ASN A 61 6.27 -9.71 11.61
C ASN A 61 7.71 -9.63 12.07
N GLN A 62 8.41 -8.63 11.62
CA GLN A 62 9.82 -8.45 11.97
C GLN A 62 10.00 -7.68 13.27
N ASN A 63 8.94 -7.07 13.77
CA ASN A 63 9.03 -6.16 14.91
C ASN A 63 8.55 -6.78 16.23
N LYS A 64 8.48 -8.06 16.25
CA LYS A 64 8.10 -8.72 17.51
C LYS A 64 9.30 -9.22 18.30
#